data_b40a4d4f640e013c2007ac1e910b753e
#
_entry.id   b40a4d4f640e013c2007ac1e910b753e
#
_cell.length_a   1.000
_cell.length_b   1.000
_cell.length_c   1.000
_cell.angle_alpha   90.00
_cell.angle_beta   90.00
_cell.angle_gamma   90.00
#
_symmetry.space_group_name_H-M   'P 1'
#
loop_
_entity.id
_entity.type
_entity.pdbx_description
1 polymer ?
#
loop_
_entity_poly.entity_id
_entity_poly.type
_entity_poly.pdbx_seq_one_letter_code
_entity_poly.pdbx_strand_id
1 'polypeptide(L)'
;TVNGRELSVASYLSDHVVPLLIGRDAHAIEDTWQYLYRGAYWRRGPITMAAIAAVDTALWDIKAKMAGMPLYQLLGGRSRRGCLAYGHASGADTEELFDSVRAYLDQGYRAIRIQTGIPGLSSVYGVASSSNSHVGDGGGATSRYDHEPARRSAVPVEEEWDTRAYLRHVPRVFEAVRSEFGPELPLLHDAHHRLTPIQAARLGKELELYDLFW
;
A
#
# COMPACT_ATOMS: atom_id res chain seq x y z
N THR A 1 4.25 2.41 8.57
CA THR A 1 5.30 1.40 8.47
C THR A 1 5.88 1.35 7.06
N VAL A 2 7.06 0.77 6.92
CA VAL A 2 7.73 0.56 5.64
C VAL A 2 7.63 -0.93 5.31
N ASN A 3 6.88 -1.25 4.29
CA ASN A 3 6.59 -2.63 3.90
C ASN A 3 7.88 -3.44 3.71
N GLY A 4 8.01 -4.57 4.42
CA GLY A 4 9.18 -5.44 4.40
C GLY A 4 10.45 -4.86 5.04
N ARG A 5 10.33 -3.75 5.81
CA ARG A 5 11.45 -3.11 6.51
C ARG A 5 11.08 -2.69 7.92
N GLU A 6 10.09 -3.34 8.50
CA GLU A 6 9.54 -3.03 9.84
C GLU A 6 10.60 -3.15 10.93
N LEU A 7 11.48 -4.15 10.83
CA LEU A 7 12.57 -4.34 11.78
C LEU A 7 13.58 -3.19 11.76
N SER A 8 13.81 -2.59 10.60
CA SER A 8 14.68 -1.40 10.51
C SER A 8 14.06 -0.20 11.20
N VAL A 9 12.73 -0.05 11.13
CA VAL A 9 12.01 1.00 11.87
C VAL A 9 12.04 0.70 13.37
N ALA A 10 11.81 -0.54 13.78
CA ALA A 10 11.85 -0.95 15.18
C ALA A 10 13.22 -0.73 15.81
N SER A 11 14.29 -1.16 15.12
CA SER A 11 15.66 -0.90 15.58
C SER A 11 15.97 0.60 15.70
N TYR A 12 15.60 1.39 14.69
CA TYR A 12 15.80 2.84 14.74
C TYR A 12 15.03 3.49 15.90
N LEU A 13 13.81 3.03 16.16
CA LEU A 13 13.01 3.48 17.31
C LEU A 13 13.72 3.13 18.63
N SER A 14 14.10 1.87 18.85
CA SER A 14 14.67 1.41 20.11
C SER A 14 16.03 2.05 20.40
N ASP A 15 16.88 2.15 19.41
CA ASP A 15 18.28 2.49 19.60
C ASP A 15 18.55 4.01 19.53
N HIS A 16 17.72 4.73 18.75
CA HIS A 16 17.98 6.15 18.47
C HIS A 16 16.84 7.09 18.89
N VAL A 17 15.59 6.66 18.88
CA VAL A 17 14.45 7.54 19.15
C VAL A 17 13.98 7.45 20.59
N VAL A 18 13.71 6.24 21.09
CA VAL A 18 13.20 6.04 22.46
C VAL A 18 14.10 6.69 23.53
N PRO A 19 15.45 6.56 23.48
CA PRO A 19 16.31 7.23 24.47
C PRO A 19 16.17 8.76 24.49
N LEU A 20 15.80 9.36 23.35
CA LEU A 20 15.61 10.81 23.24
C LEU A 20 14.23 11.27 23.77
N LEU A 21 13.29 10.35 23.92
CA LEU A 21 11.93 10.64 24.38
C LEU A 21 11.78 10.54 25.90
N ILE A 22 12.68 9.81 26.56
CA ILE A 22 12.60 9.61 28.02
C ILE A 22 12.73 10.96 28.72
N GLY A 23 11.72 11.30 29.53
CA GLY A 23 11.66 12.56 30.26
C GLY A 23 11.11 13.75 29.48
N ARG A 24 10.76 13.59 28.20
CA ARG A 24 10.08 14.66 27.44
C ARG A 24 8.60 14.71 27.78
N ASP A 25 8.05 15.92 27.72
CA ASP A 25 6.62 16.16 27.90
C ASP A 25 5.84 15.61 26.69
N ALA A 26 4.97 14.64 26.93
CA ALA A 26 4.10 14.06 25.90
C ALA A 26 3.08 15.05 25.32
N HIS A 27 2.85 16.20 25.95
CA HIS A 27 2.00 17.25 25.42
C HIS A 27 2.70 18.11 24.35
N ALA A 28 4.01 18.16 24.36
CA ALA A 28 4.81 18.93 23.41
C ALA A 28 5.02 18.18 22.10
N ILE A 29 3.90 17.87 21.40
CA ILE A 29 3.88 17.01 20.21
C ILE A 29 4.70 17.63 19.07
N GLU A 30 4.41 18.89 18.73
CA GLU A 30 5.10 19.59 17.64
C GLU A 30 6.60 19.76 17.93
N ASP A 31 6.93 20.14 19.16
CA ASP A 31 8.34 20.27 19.58
C ASP A 31 9.08 18.93 19.49
N THR A 32 8.43 17.84 19.90
CA THR A 32 8.99 16.49 19.79
C THR A 32 9.18 16.08 18.33
N TRP A 33 8.22 16.35 17.46
CA TRP A 33 8.33 16.10 16.03
C TRP A 33 9.51 16.87 15.41
N GLN A 34 9.60 18.17 15.68
CA GLN A 34 10.69 19.02 15.19
C GLN A 34 12.06 18.55 15.71
N TYR A 35 12.11 18.18 16.98
CA TYR A 35 13.33 17.67 17.61
C TYR A 35 13.82 16.39 16.93
N LEU A 36 12.95 15.42 16.72
CA LEU A 36 13.29 14.15 16.06
C LEU A 36 13.67 14.36 14.58
N TYR A 37 12.98 15.25 13.90
CA TYR A 37 13.24 15.53 12.49
C TYR A 37 14.58 16.27 12.30
N ARG A 38 14.86 17.29 13.10
CA ARG A 38 16.07 18.10 12.99
C ARG A 38 17.28 17.48 13.64
N GLY A 39 17.08 16.65 14.67
CA GLY A 39 18.13 15.97 15.40
C GLY A 39 18.86 14.89 14.60
N ALA A 40 18.23 14.34 13.58
CA ALA A 40 18.87 13.40 12.69
C ALA A 40 19.72 14.13 11.63
N TYR A 41 21.02 13.80 11.55
CA TYR A 41 21.90 14.41 10.55
C TYR A 41 21.43 14.11 9.11
N TRP A 42 21.13 12.84 8.83
CA TRP A 42 20.52 12.39 7.58
C TRP A 42 19.00 12.39 7.74
N ARG A 43 18.40 13.52 7.39
CA ARG A 43 16.96 13.71 7.46
C ARG A 43 16.24 13.07 6.29
N ARG A 44 14.95 12.80 6.49
CA ARG A 44 14.06 12.20 5.51
C ARG A 44 14.39 10.71 5.29
N GLY A 45 13.75 10.14 4.31
CA GLY A 45 13.83 8.72 4.05
C GLY A 45 12.76 7.92 4.80
N PRO A 46 12.40 6.75 4.27
CA PRO A 46 11.23 6.02 4.73
C PRO A 46 11.37 5.51 6.16
N ILE A 47 12.55 5.07 6.59
CA ILE A 47 12.75 4.51 7.93
C ILE A 47 12.62 5.58 9.01
N THR A 48 13.38 6.67 8.88
CA THR A 48 13.34 7.78 9.84
C THR A 48 11.98 8.44 9.92
N MET A 49 11.33 8.68 8.79
CA MET A 49 10.01 9.29 8.77
C MET A 49 8.92 8.37 9.32
N ALA A 50 9.00 7.05 9.08
CA ALA A 50 8.08 6.09 9.69
C ALA A 50 8.24 6.01 11.21
N ALA A 51 9.45 6.10 11.72
CA ALA A 51 9.70 6.14 13.16
C ALA A 51 9.15 7.43 13.80
N ILE A 52 9.37 8.59 13.18
CA ILE A 52 8.78 9.86 13.64
C ILE A 52 7.26 9.79 13.62
N ALA A 53 6.67 9.28 12.53
CA ALA A 53 5.22 9.13 12.40
C ALA A 53 4.63 8.19 13.47
N ALA A 54 5.33 7.14 13.85
CA ALA A 54 4.90 6.23 14.92
C ALA A 54 4.83 6.95 16.27
N VAL A 55 5.86 7.75 16.61
CA VAL A 55 5.87 8.56 17.84
C VAL A 55 4.77 9.62 17.80
N ASP A 56 4.67 10.36 16.71
CA ASP A 56 3.66 11.42 16.53
C ASP A 56 2.24 10.87 16.69
N THR A 57 1.93 9.76 16.04
CA THR A 57 0.63 9.08 16.17
C THR A 57 0.35 8.67 17.62
N ALA A 58 1.35 8.14 18.33
CA ALA A 58 1.19 7.74 19.73
C ALA A 58 0.94 8.94 20.65
N LEU A 59 1.62 10.07 20.43
CA LEU A 59 1.42 11.29 21.23
C LEU A 59 0.03 11.91 20.98
N TRP A 60 -0.44 11.93 19.73
CA TRP A 60 -1.79 12.36 19.41
C TRP A 60 -2.87 11.44 19.98
N ASP A 61 -2.63 10.13 20.02
CA ASP A 61 -3.54 9.18 20.66
C ASP A 61 -3.61 9.39 22.17
N ILE A 62 -2.47 9.63 22.84
CA ILE A 62 -2.43 10.00 24.26
C ILE A 62 -3.24 11.28 24.49
N LYS A 63 -3.03 12.31 23.70
CA LYS A 63 -3.75 13.59 23.82
C LYS A 63 -5.25 13.42 23.65
N ALA A 64 -5.70 12.64 22.69
CA ALA A 64 -7.10 12.35 22.44
C ALA A 64 -7.74 11.58 23.61
N LYS A 65 -7.04 10.57 24.14
CA LYS A 65 -7.48 9.80 25.34
C LYS A 65 -7.58 10.68 26.58
N MET A 66 -6.62 11.57 26.80
CA MET A 66 -6.68 12.53 27.90
C MET A 66 -7.84 13.52 27.76
N ALA A 67 -8.17 13.91 26.55
CA ALA A 67 -9.34 14.77 26.27
C ALA A 67 -10.68 14.00 26.32
N GLY A 68 -10.66 12.69 26.53
CA GLY A 68 -11.88 11.85 26.55
C GLY A 68 -12.62 11.80 25.23
N MET A 69 -11.93 12.02 24.10
CA MET A 69 -12.57 12.03 22.78
C MET A 69 -11.72 11.27 21.75
N PRO A 70 -12.34 10.75 20.68
CA PRO A 70 -11.59 10.12 19.60
C PRO A 70 -10.78 11.17 18.83
N LEU A 71 -9.62 10.76 18.32
CA LEU A 71 -8.67 11.64 17.64
C LEU A 71 -9.30 12.47 16.51
N TYR A 72 -10.17 11.86 15.69
CA TYR A 72 -10.83 12.59 14.61
C TYR A 72 -11.65 13.78 15.11
N GLN A 73 -12.24 13.67 16.31
CA GLN A 73 -13.01 14.75 16.92
C GLN A 73 -12.09 15.86 17.40
N LEU A 74 -10.94 15.52 17.95
CA LEU A 74 -9.91 16.48 18.36
C LEU A 74 -9.36 17.26 17.16
N LEU A 75 -9.27 16.60 16.00
CA LEU A 75 -8.75 17.20 14.75
C LEU A 75 -9.81 17.96 13.93
N GLY A 76 -11.00 18.21 14.47
CA GLY A 76 -12.01 19.04 13.80
C GLY A 76 -13.31 18.32 13.45
N GLY A 77 -13.43 17.03 13.77
CA GLY A 77 -14.66 16.29 13.66
C GLY A 77 -14.84 15.51 12.36
N ARG A 78 -16.04 14.99 12.21
CA ARG A 78 -16.39 14.07 11.13
C ARG A 78 -16.92 14.83 9.93
N SER A 79 -16.33 14.63 8.75
CA SER A 79 -16.85 15.15 7.47
C SER A 79 -17.79 14.16 6.75
N ARG A 80 -17.75 12.88 7.10
CA ARG A 80 -18.56 11.80 6.48
C ARG A 80 -18.82 10.66 7.46
N ARG A 81 -19.84 9.86 7.21
CA ARG A 81 -20.20 8.74 8.09
C ARG A 81 -19.30 7.52 7.92
N GLY A 82 -18.69 7.35 6.76
CA GLY A 82 -17.81 6.24 6.44
C GLY A 82 -16.89 6.60 5.28
N CYS A 83 -15.86 5.78 5.08
CA CYS A 83 -14.99 5.84 3.91
C CYS A 83 -15.40 4.76 2.92
N LEU A 84 -15.37 5.08 1.62
CA LEU A 84 -15.49 4.07 0.58
C LEU A 84 -14.25 3.15 0.67
N ALA A 85 -14.50 1.87 0.90
CA ALA A 85 -13.46 0.86 0.83
C ALA A 85 -13.45 0.22 -0.56
N TYR A 86 -12.29 -0.22 -1.01
CA TYR A 86 -12.16 -0.94 -2.27
C TYR A 86 -11.60 -2.35 -2.05
N GLY A 87 -12.03 -3.28 -2.89
CA GLY A 87 -11.49 -4.65 -2.93
C GLY A 87 -10.23 -4.73 -3.79
N HIS A 88 -9.35 -5.67 -3.48
CA HIS A 88 -8.12 -5.93 -4.23
C HIS A 88 -8.28 -7.19 -5.07
N ALA A 89 -8.95 -7.07 -6.22
CA ALA A 89 -9.11 -8.19 -7.12
C ALA A 89 -7.80 -8.50 -7.85
N SER A 90 -7.45 -9.76 -7.88
CA SER A 90 -6.25 -10.26 -8.55
C SER A 90 -6.50 -11.63 -9.17
N GLY A 91 -5.72 -11.95 -10.19
CA GLY A 91 -5.72 -13.26 -10.84
C GLY A 91 -4.45 -13.45 -11.66
N ALA A 92 -4.06 -14.70 -11.89
CA ALA A 92 -2.95 -15.01 -12.79
C ALA A 92 -3.36 -14.74 -14.25
N ASP A 93 -4.63 -14.90 -14.55
CA ASP A 93 -5.25 -14.63 -15.84
C ASP A 93 -6.56 -13.83 -15.68
N THR A 94 -7.24 -13.62 -16.80
CA THR A 94 -8.48 -12.83 -16.85
C THR A 94 -9.65 -13.54 -16.16
N GLU A 95 -9.71 -14.86 -16.23
CA GLU A 95 -10.81 -15.64 -15.66
C GLU A 95 -10.75 -15.64 -14.12
N GLU A 96 -9.58 -15.93 -13.57
CA GLU A 96 -9.33 -15.79 -12.12
C GLU A 96 -9.58 -14.36 -11.64
N LEU A 97 -9.16 -13.36 -12.41
CA LEU A 97 -9.43 -11.96 -12.09
C LEU A 97 -10.93 -11.68 -12.00
N PHE A 98 -11.73 -12.15 -12.97
CA PHE A 98 -13.17 -11.93 -12.98
C PHE A 98 -13.85 -12.60 -11.79
N ASP A 99 -13.43 -13.80 -11.43
CA ASP A 99 -13.94 -14.48 -10.25
C ASP A 99 -13.58 -13.72 -8.96
N SER A 100 -12.38 -13.19 -8.88
CA SER A 100 -11.97 -12.33 -7.77
C SER A 100 -12.80 -11.04 -7.69
N VAL A 101 -13.09 -10.40 -8.82
CA VAL A 101 -13.97 -9.21 -8.87
C VAL A 101 -15.37 -9.56 -8.37
N ARG A 102 -15.98 -10.65 -8.89
CA ARG A 102 -17.32 -11.10 -8.46
C ARG A 102 -17.38 -11.36 -6.95
N ALA A 103 -16.36 -12.03 -6.42
CA ALA A 103 -16.29 -12.32 -4.99
C ALA A 103 -16.24 -11.06 -4.12
N TYR A 104 -15.53 -10.00 -4.52
CA TYR A 104 -15.55 -8.73 -3.81
C TYR A 104 -16.89 -7.99 -3.95
N LEU A 105 -17.52 -8.04 -5.12
CA LEU A 105 -18.84 -7.46 -5.32
C LEU A 105 -19.90 -8.15 -4.44
N ASP A 106 -19.85 -9.47 -4.31
CA ASP A 106 -20.71 -10.26 -3.44
C ASP A 106 -20.53 -9.93 -1.95
N GLN A 107 -19.32 -9.53 -1.54
CA GLN A 107 -19.02 -9.02 -0.21
C GLN A 107 -19.50 -7.57 0.01
N GLY A 108 -20.03 -6.91 -1.03
CA GLY A 108 -20.56 -5.55 -0.95
C GLY A 108 -19.56 -4.44 -1.24
N TYR A 109 -18.36 -4.74 -1.72
CA TYR A 109 -17.43 -3.72 -2.21
C TYR A 109 -18.00 -3.06 -3.47
N ARG A 110 -17.84 -1.74 -3.58
CA ARG A 110 -18.35 -0.94 -4.69
C ARG A 110 -17.25 -0.36 -5.58
N ALA A 111 -16.01 -0.49 -5.17
CA ALA A 111 -14.84 -0.06 -5.92
C ALA A 111 -13.81 -1.18 -5.89
N ILE A 112 -13.18 -1.47 -7.01
CA ILE A 112 -12.30 -2.63 -7.14
C ILE A 112 -10.98 -2.20 -7.76
N ARG A 113 -9.89 -2.51 -7.07
CA ARG A 113 -8.54 -2.39 -7.62
C ARG A 113 -8.22 -3.65 -8.42
N ILE A 114 -7.79 -3.44 -9.65
CA ILE A 114 -7.48 -4.50 -10.60
C ILE A 114 -5.98 -4.75 -10.66
N GLN A 115 -5.58 -6.00 -10.50
CA GLN A 115 -4.19 -6.42 -10.63
C GLN A 115 -4.12 -7.85 -11.18
N THR A 116 -3.38 -8.04 -12.27
CA THR A 116 -3.15 -9.36 -12.87
C THR A 116 -1.68 -9.71 -12.88
N GLY A 117 -1.39 -10.99 -13.02
CA GLY A 117 -0.08 -11.46 -13.45
C GLY A 117 0.30 -10.84 -14.79
N ILE A 118 1.57 -10.57 -14.98
CA ILE A 118 2.08 -10.07 -16.27
C ILE A 118 2.71 -11.24 -17.00
N PRO A 119 2.31 -11.51 -18.24
CA PRO A 119 2.91 -12.59 -19.01
C PRO A 119 4.44 -12.50 -19.05
N GLY A 120 5.11 -13.60 -18.72
CA GLY A 120 6.57 -13.68 -18.68
C GLY A 120 7.22 -13.29 -17.35
N LEU A 121 6.44 -12.83 -16.35
CA LEU A 121 6.95 -12.60 -15.00
C LEU A 121 6.34 -13.62 -14.03
N SER A 122 7.16 -14.24 -13.18
CA SER A 122 6.69 -15.24 -12.20
C SER A 122 5.99 -14.62 -11.00
N SER A 123 6.30 -13.36 -10.70
CA SER A 123 5.58 -12.60 -9.68
C SER A 123 5.54 -11.12 -10.00
N VAL A 124 4.41 -10.51 -9.74
CA VAL A 124 4.24 -9.07 -9.80
C VAL A 124 3.79 -8.59 -8.44
N TYR A 125 4.73 -8.12 -7.62
CA TYR A 125 4.43 -7.44 -6.36
C TYR A 125 3.50 -8.20 -5.41
N GLY A 126 3.86 -9.45 -5.09
CA GLY A 126 3.07 -10.28 -4.17
C GLY A 126 1.83 -10.91 -4.78
N VAL A 127 1.56 -10.68 -6.06
CA VAL A 127 0.65 -11.50 -6.83
C VAL A 127 1.49 -12.60 -7.47
N ALA A 128 1.46 -13.79 -6.88
CA ALA A 128 2.03 -14.97 -7.52
C ALA A 128 1.25 -15.27 -8.79
N SER A 129 1.97 -15.64 -9.84
CA SER A 129 1.35 -16.12 -11.09
C SER A 129 0.69 -17.50 -10.96
N SER A 130 0.57 -18.03 -9.76
CA SER A 130 -0.14 -19.26 -9.45
C SER A 130 -1.23 -19.01 -8.41
N SER A 131 -2.42 -19.31 -8.79
CA SER A 131 -3.68 -19.35 -8.09
C SER A 131 -3.61 -19.88 -6.66
N ASN A 132 -3.45 -19.02 -5.68
CA ASN A 132 -3.85 -19.32 -4.30
C ASN A 132 -4.07 -18.04 -3.46
N SER A 133 -4.61 -16.98 -4.06
CA SER A 133 -5.17 -15.89 -3.29
C SER A 133 -6.59 -16.29 -2.88
N HIS A 134 -6.74 -16.95 -1.75
CA HIS A 134 -8.05 -17.13 -1.17
C HIS A 134 -8.66 -15.75 -0.87
N VAL A 135 -9.79 -15.48 -1.50
CA VAL A 135 -10.76 -14.49 -1.06
C VAL A 135 -11.14 -14.85 0.38
N GLY A 136 -10.64 -14.15 1.35
CA GLY A 136 -10.95 -14.46 2.75
C GLY A 136 -9.95 -13.92 3.76
N ASP A 137 -8.72 -13.79 3.39
CA ASP A 137 -7.75 -13.07 4.23
C ASP A 137 -7.68 -11.62 3.76
N GLY A 138 -8.26 -10.71 4.51
CA GLY A 138 -8.19 -9.26 4.30
C GLY A 138 -6.77 -8.67 4.44
N GLY A 139 -5.79 -9.46 4.13
CA GLY A 139 -4.41 -9.10 3.92
C GLY A 139 -4.07 -9.47 2.49
N GLY A 140 -3.65 -8.49 1.71
CA GLY A 140 -2.85 -8.78 0.53
C GLY A 140 -1.85 -9.85 0.91
N ALA A 141 -1.50 -10.70 -0.07
CA ALA A 141 -0.68 -11.87 0.12
C ALA A 141 0.17 -11.72 1.37
N THR A 142 -0.13 -12.48 2.37
CA THR A 142 0.80 -12.72 3.44
C THR A 142 1.97 -13.45 2.82
N SER A 143 2.77 -12.72 2.03
CA SER A 143 4.15 -13.08 2.01
C SER A 143 4.47 -13.00 3.50
N ARG A 144 4.59 -14.11 4.16
CA ARG A 144 5.32 -14.17 5.41
C ARG A 144 6.64 -13.56 5.02
N TYR A 145 6.76 -12.26 5.33
CA TYR A 145 8.05 -11.61 5.18
C TYR A 145 8.99 -12.46 5.97
N ASP A 146 9.86 -13.14 5.29
CA ASP A 146 10.99 -13.76 5.93
C ASP A 146 11.82 -12.59 6.48
N HIS A 147 11.53 -12.22 7.72
CA HIS A 147 12.19 -11.14 8.41
C HIS A 147 13.67 -11.44 8.67
N GLU A 148 14.15 -12.58 8.19
CA GLU A 148 15.54 -12.98 8.32
C GLU A 148 16.22 -13.04 6.94
N PRO A 149 16.51 -11.86 6.31
CA PRO A 149 17.17 -11.85 5.00
C PRO A 149 18.49 -12.60 4.95
N ALA A 150 19.18 -12.70 6.09
CA ALA A 150 20.44 -13.44 6.21
C ALA A 150 20.28 -14.97 6.06
N ARG A 151 19.08 -15.50 6.18
CA ARG A 151 18.80 -16.93 6.01
C ARG A 151 18.40 -17.32 4.60
N ARG A 152 18.34 -16.41 3.66
CA ARG A 152 18.09 -16.76 2.26
C ARG A 152 19.22 -17.61 1.75
N SER A 153 18.94 -18.91 1.56
CA SER A 153 19.90 -19.89 1.07
C SER A 153 20.11 -19.84 -0.44
N ALA A 154 19.31 -19.09 -1.17
CA ALA A 154 19.40 -18.95 -2.61
C ALA A 154 19.38 -17.49 -3.03
N VAL A 155 20.21 -17.15 -4.01
CA VAL A 155 20.12 -15.86 -4.72
C VAL A 155 18.77 -15.83 -5.43
N PRO A 156 17.97 -14.73 -5.33
CA PRO A 156 16.74 -14.60 -6.10
C PRO A 156 17.03 -14.81 -7.58
N VAL A 157 16.16 -15.55 -8.25
CA VAL A 157 16.22 -15.65 -9.71
C VAL A 157 16.03 -14.24 -10.27
N GLU A 158 16.93 -13.80 -11.14
CA GLU A 158 16.77 -12.54 -11.85
C GLU A 158 15.54 -12.65 -12.76
N GLU A 159 14.56 -11.80 -12.50
CA GLU A 159 13.41 -11.61 -13.37
C GLU A 159 13.63 -10.33 -14.16
N GLU A 160 13.61 -10.46 -15.46
CA GLU A 160 13.75 -9.30 -16.35
C GLU A 160 12.41 -8.57 -16.43
N TRP A 161 12.38 -7.36 -15.87
CA TRP A 161 11.23 -6.48 -15.96
C TRP A 161 11.09 -5.90 -17.37
N ASP A 162 10.04 -6.30 -18.10
CA ASP A 162 9.68 -5.71 -19.40
C ASP A 162 8.59 -4.64 -19.23
N THR A 163 9.02 -3.38 -19.12
CA THR A 163 8.10 -2.23 -19.05
C THR A 163 7.17 -2.15 -20.28
N ARG A 164 7.64 -2.54 -21.47
CA ARG A 164 6.81 -2.48 -22.69
C ARG A 164 5.72 -3.54 -22.67
N ALA A 165 6.02 -4.72 -22.15
CA ALA A 165 5.02 -5.76 -21.96
C ALA A 165 3.96 -5.29 -20.96
N TYR A 166 4.37 -4.71 -19.83
CA TYR A 166 3.47 -4.14 -18.84
C TYR A 166 2.54 -3.06 -19.41
N LEU A 167 3.09 -2.07 -20.10
CA LEU A 167 2.32 -0.98 -20.70
C LEU A 167 1.31 -1.46 -21.74
N ARG A 168 1.61 -2.53 -22.47
CA ARG A 168 0.67 -3.14 -23.42
C ARG A 168 -0.36 -4.04 -22.76
N HIS A 169 -0.01 -4.67 -21.65
CA HIS A 169 -0.87 -5.61 -20.95
C HIS A 169 -1.99 -4.91 -20.17
N VAL A 170 -1.65 -3.90 -19.38
CA VAL A 170 -2.59 -3.24 -18.48
C VAL A 170 -3.84 -2.69 -19.19
N PRO A 171 -3.76 -1.94 -20.30
CA PRO A 171 -4.95 -1.47 -20.99
C PRO A 171 -5.88 -2.60 -21.46
N ARG A 172 -5.31 -3.71 -21.92
CA ARG A 172 -6.11 -4.89 -22.35
C ARG A 172 -6.87 -5.54 -21.20
N VAL A 173 -6.27 -5.55 -20.01
CA VAL A 173 -6.94 -6.04 -18.80
C VAL A 173 -8.15 -5.16 -18.50
N PHE A 174 -7.99 -3.82 -18.53
CA PHE A 174 -9.09 -2.90 -18.29
C PHE A 174 -10.16 -2.96 -19.37
N GLU A 175 -9.80 -3.16 -20.62
CA GLU A 175 -10.74 -3.43 -21.71
C GLU A 175 -11.59 -4.67 -21.41
N ALA A 176 -10.97 -5.77 -21.01
CA ALA A 176 -11.66 -7.01 -20.65
C ALA A 176 -12.57 -6.82 -19.42
N VAL A 177 -12.08 -6.15 -18.37
CA VAL A 177 -12.88 -5.87 -17.17
C VAL A 177 -14.08 -4.98 -17.48
N ARG A 178 -13.90 -3.93 -18.29
CA ARG A 178 -15.00 -3.07 -18.73
C ARG A 178 -16.02 -3.80 -19.60
N SER A 179 -15.57 -4.70 -20.45
CA SER A 179 -16.46 -5.53 -21.28
C SER A 179 -17.31 -6.46 -20.43
N GLU A 180 -16.80 -7.01 -19.35
CA GLU A 180 -17.49 -7.95 -18.46
C GLU A 180 -18.38 -7.25 -17.43
N PHE A 181 -17.87 -6.20 -16.76
CA PHE A 181 -18.54 -5.59 -15.62
C PHE A 181 -19.20 -4.24 -15.93
N GLY A 182 -19.03 -3.73 -17.13
CA GLY A 182 -19.62 -2.47 -17.58
C GLY A 182 -18.88 -1.21 -17.11
N PRO A 183 -19.38 -0.03 -17.52
CA PRO A 183 -18.73 1.24 -17.26
C PRO A 183 -18.91 1.78 -15.84
N GLU A 184 -19.97 1.36 -15.13
CA GLU A 184 -20.39 1.96 -13.87
C GLU A 184 -19.56 1.49 -12.65
N LEU A 185 -18.81 0.41 -12.76
CA LEU A 185 -17.98 -0.09 -11.67
C LEU A 185 -16.76 0.80 -11.46
N PRO A 186 -16.58 1.46 -10.29
CA PRO A 186 -15.38 2.20 -9.98
C PRO A 186 -14.16 1.28 -9.95
N LEU A 187 -13.27 1.43 -10.93
CA LEU A 187 -12.05 0.64 -11.07
C LEU A 187 -10.82 1.46 -10.69
N LEU A 188 -9.86 0.80 -10.08
CA LEU A 188 -8.62 1.39 -9.64
C LEU A 188 -7.43 0.61 -10.19
N HIS A 189 -6.33 1.32 -10.45
CA HIS A 189 -5.06 0.71 -10.80
C HIS A 189 -3.93 1.29 -9.95
N ASP A 190 -3.07 0.43 -9.47
CA ASP A 190 -1.88 0.79 -8.71
C ASP A 190 -0.64 0.29 -9.45
N ALA A 191 0.03 1.19 -10.16
CA ALA A 191 1.27 0.88 -10.87
C ALA A 191 2.47 0.74 -9.94
N HIS A 192 2.32 1.10 -8.66
CA HIS A 192 3.41 1.17 -7.69
C HIS A 192 4.60 1.99 -8.22
N HIS A 193 5.82 1.54 -7.96
CA HIS A 193 7.07 2.20 -8.41
C HIS A 193 7.67 1.57 -9.68
N ARG A 194 6.87 0.86 -10.49
CA ARG A 194 7.35 0.11 -11.66
C ARG A 194 7.71 1.00 -12.85
N LEU A 195 7.15 2.19 -12.90
CA LEU A 195 7.25 3.08 -14.04
C LEU A 195 8.03 4.35 -13.71
N THR A 196 8.77 4.86 -14.70
CA THR A 196 9.25 6.23 -14.65
C THR A 196 8.07 7.21 -14.78
N PRO A 197 8.21 8.49 -14.35
CA PRO A 197 7.13 9.46 -14.49
C PRO A 197 6.57 9.60 -15.91
N ILE A 198 7.44 9.54 -16.94
CA ILE A 198 7.03 9.61 -18.35
C ILE A 198 6.21 8.38 -18.75
N GLN A 199 6.63 7.19 -18.29
CA GLN A 199 5.92 5.95 -18.58
C GLN A 199 4.57 5.92 -17.85
N ALA A 200 4.52 6.37 -16.61
CA ALA A 200 3.27 6.50 -15.86
C ALA A 200 2.29 7.46 -16.53
N ALA A 201 2.76 8.61 -17.03
CA ALA A 201 1.92 9.55 -17.76
C ALA A 201 1.37 8.95 -19.06
N ARG A 202 2.16 8.14 -19.78
CA ARG A 202 1.69 7.43 -20.98
C ARG A 202 0.62 6.41 -20.64
N LEU A 203 0.86 5.58 -19.61
CA LEU A 203 -0.12 4.60 -19.16
C LEU A 203 -1.42 5.27 -18.71
N GLY A 204 -1.32 6.34 -17.90
CA GLY A 204 -2.49 7.09 -17.45
C GLY A 204 -3.33 7.59 -18.63
N LYS A 205 -2.69 8.11 -19.66
CA LYS A 205 -3.38 8.56 -20.89
C LYS A 205 -4.06 7.42 -21.65
N GLU A 206 -3.46 6.25 -21.72
CA GLU A 206 -4.08 5.07 -22.33
C GLU A 206 -5.26 4.56 -21.51
N LEU A 207 -5.21 4.71 -20.17
CA LEU A 207 -6.27 4.28 -19.26
C LEU A 207 -7.44 5.27 -19.16
N GLU A 208 -7.32 6.50 -19.66
CA GLU A 208 -8.42 7.47 -19.72
C GLU A 208 -9.67 6.90 -20.39
N LEU A 209 -9.50 6.04 -21.40
CA LEU A 209 -10.60 5.40 -22.12
C LEU A 209 -11.47 4.48 -21.23
N TYR A 210 -10.93 4.03 -20.12
CA TYR A 210 -11.60 3.12 -19.21
C TYR A 210 -12.20 3.80 -17.98
N ASP A 211 -12.15 5.11 -17.90
CA ASP A 211 -12.74 5.93 -16.82
C ASP A 211 -12.43 5.35 -15.43
N LEU A 212 -11.15 5.30 -15.07
CA LEU A 212 -10.72 4.77 -13.79
C LEU A 212 -11.06 5.77 -12.67
N PHE A 213 -11.48 5.24 -11.52
CA PHE A 213 -11.78 6.01 -10.33
C PHE A 213 -10.51 6.66 -9.74
N TRP A 214 -9.39 5.95 -9.76
CA TRP A 214 -8.01 6.45 -9.63
C TRP A 214 -6.97 5.38 -9.95
#